data_7688304f6255c713adccc6bc8a6f6cad
#
_entry.id   7688304f6255c713adccc6bc8a6f6cad
#
_cell.length_a   1.000
_cell.length_b   1.000
_cell.length_c   1.000
_cell.angle_alpha   90.00
_cell.angle_beta   90.00
_cell.angle_gamma   90.00
#
_symmetry.space_group_name_H-M   'P 1'
#
loop_
_entity.id
_entity.type
_entity.pdbx_description
1 polymer ?
#
loop_
_entity_poly.entity_id
_entity_poly.type
_entity_poly.pdbx_seq_one_letter_code
_entity_poly.pdbx_strand_id
1 'polypeptide(L)'
;AIILFTSMTAYYLTRVKTGVTNVLYYMFVFSMIVPFQMVMFTMSKLANMTHLNNPPGMVLLYLGFGSGLSVFMFCGFIKSIPLDIEEAAMIDGCNPLQTFFGVVMPILKPTAITVAILNAMWIWNDYLLPYLVIGLSTNYKTIPVVVQYLVGSYGAKDLGAMMALLVLSVIPIIVFYLTCQKYIIEGVVAGAVKG
;
A
#
# COMPACT_ATOMS: atom_id res chain seq x y z
N ALA A 1 -6.91 1.98 -3.86
CA ALA A 1 -6.17 1.78 -5.11
C ALA A 1 -5.15 0.64 -4.97
N ILE A 2 -4.26 0.68 -3.98
CA ILE A 2 -3.23 -0.36 -3.76
C ILE A 2 -3.90 -1.74 -3.67
N ILE A 3 -4.87 -1.93 -2.77
CA ILE A 3 -5.52 -3.22 -2.56
C ILE A 3 -6.17 -3.74 -3.84
N LEU A 4 -6.92 -2.90 -4.53
CA LEU A 4 -7.63 -3.31 -5.74
C LEU A 4 -6.68 -3.75 -6.85
N PHE A 5 -5.75 -2.87 -7.22
CA PHE A 5 -4.85 -3.16 -8.35
C PHE A 5 -3.85 -4.27 -8.04
N THR A 6 -3.32 -4.33 -6.80
CA THR A 6 -2.33 -5.35 -6.47
C THR A 6 -2.95 -6.73 -6.26
N SER A 7 -4.19 -6.83 -5.76
CA SER A 7 -4.89 -8.12 -5.66
C SER A 7 -5.24 -8.69 -7.04
N MET A 8 -5.71 -7.84 -7.97
CA MET A 8 -5.97 -8.24 -9.37
C MET A 8 -4.67 -8.66 -10.07
N THR A 9 -3.59 -7.88 -9.91
CA THR A 9 -2.28 -8.22 -10.45
C THR A 9 -1.79 -9.55 -9.89
N ALA A 10 -1.85 -9.74 -8.58
CA ALA A 10 -1.42 -10.98 -7.94
C ALA A 10 -2.25 -12.19 -8.37
N TYR A 11 -3.56 -12.01 -8.58
CA TYR A 11 -4.41 -13.04 -9.11
C TYR A 11 -3.95 -13.49 -10.49
N TYR A 12 -3.75 -12.53 -11.41
CA TYR A 12 -3.26 -12.82 -12.75
C TYR A 12 -1.89 -13.50 -12.73
N LEU A 13 -0.92 -12.97 -11.97
CA LEU A 13 0.44 -13.53 -11.87
C LEU A 13 0.45 -14.95 -11.28
N THR A 14 -0.51 -15.28 -10.42
CA THR A 14 -0.55 -16.59 -9.76
C THR A 14 -1.24 -17.63 -10.63
N ARG A 15 -2.28 -17.25 -11.38
CA ARG A 15 -3.08 -18.17 -12.18
C ARG A 15 -2.56 -18.35 -13.60
N VAL A 16 -1.97 -17.31 -14.20
CA VAL A 16 -1.37 -17.37 -15.52
C VAL A 16 0.13 -17.65 -15.39
N LYS A 17 0.53 -18.90 -15.62
CA LYS A 17 1.92 -19.34 -15.49
C LYS A 17 2.67 -19.25 -16.82
N THR A 18 3.34 -18.14 -17.07
CA THR A 18 4.17 -17.90 -18.24
C THR A 18 5.55 -17.39 -17.83
N GLY A 19 6.53 -17.39 -18.72
CA GLY A 19 7.83 -16.77 -18.47
C GLY A 19 7.69 -15.28 -18.13
N VAL A 20 6.78 -14.57 -18.79
CA VAL A 20 6.53 -13.15 -18.56
C VAL A 20 5.97 -12.89 -17.17
N THR A 21 4.95 -13.66 -16.74
CA THR A 21 4.36 -13.49 -15.40
C THR A 21 5.35 -13.77 -14.29
N ASN A 22 6.26 -14.74 -14.49
CA ASN A 22 7.34 -15.00 -13.54
C ASN A 22 8.31 -13.80 -13.46
N VAL A 23 8.72 -13.25 -14.58
CA VAL A 23 9.60 -12.07 -14.61
C VAL A 23 8.91 -10.89 -13.89
N LEU A 24 7.65 -10.61 -14.21
CA LEU A 24 6.89 -9.54 -13.56
C LEU A 24 6.79 -9.76 -12.03
N TYR A 25 6.51 -10.98 -11.58
CA TYR A 25 6.50 -11.29 -10.15
C TYR A 25 7.84 -10.97 -9.48
N TYR A 26 8.95 -11.40 -10.07
CA TYR A 26 10.28 -11.11 -9.52
C TYR A 26 10.63 -9.62 -9.58
N MET A 27 10.13 -8.86 -10.57
CA MET A 27 10.27 -7.40 -10.59
C MET A 27 9.55 -6.75 -9.40
N PHE A 28 8.33 -7.18 -9.05
CA PHE A 28 7.64 -6.70 -7.85
C PHE A 28 8.41 -7.05 -6.58
N VAL A 29 8.89 -8.28 -6.45
CA VAL A 29 9.71 -8.71 -5.29
C VAL A 29 11.00 -7.90 -5.21
N PHE A 30 11.68 -7.69 -6.34
CA PHE A 30 12.89 -6.87 -6.40
C PHE A 30 12.65 -5.43 -5.97
N SER A 31 11.49 -4.84 -6.33
CA SER A 31 11.15 -3.48 -5.93
C SER A 31 11.09 -3.26 -4.42
N MET A 32 10.85 -4.32 -3.63
CA MET A 32 10.86 -4.25 -2.16
C MET A 32 12.27 -4.08 -1.57
N ILE A 33 13.29 -4.52 -2.31
CA ILE A 33 14.70 -4.52 -1.86
C ILE A 33 15.33 -3.15 -2.13
N VAL A 34 14.83 -2.42 -3.15
CA VAL A 34 15.38 -1.11 -3.54
C VAL A 34 14.99 -0.06 -2.51
N PRO A 35 15.94 0.53 -1.75
CA PRO A 35 15.62 1.57 -0.80
C PRO A 35 15.08 2.82 -1.51
N PHE A 36 14.00 3.41 -0.96
CA PHE A 36 13.43 4.65 -1.50
C PHE A 36 14.47 5.76 -1.69
N GLN A 37 15.42 5.88 -0.75
CA GLN A 37 16.47 6.88 -0.76
C GLN A 37 17.35 6.85 -2.02
N MET A 38 17.51 5.68 -2.65
CA MET A 38 18.28 5.55 -3.90
C MET A 38 17.56 6.17 -5.10
N VAL A 39 16.23 6.19 -5.09
CA VAL A 39 15.42 6.64 -6.23
C VAL A 39 14.71 7.98 -5.98
N MET A 40 14.75 8.52 -4.77
CA MET A 40 13.92 9.65 -4.33
C MET A 40 14.08 10.92 -5.18
N PHE A 41 15.29 11.30 -5.54
CA PHE A 41 15.52 12.51 -6.35
C PHE A 41 15.07 12.33 -7.79
N THR A 42 15.36 11.17 -8.39
CA THR A 42 14.91 10.82 -9.74
C THR A 42 13.39 10.74 -9.78
N MET A 43 12.77 10.15 -8.75
CA MET A 43 11.31 10.08 -8.62
C MET A 43 10.67 11.46 -8.49
N SER A 44 11.23 12.34 -7.65
CA SER A 44 10.73 13.71 -7.48
C SER A 44 10.83 14.49 -8.81
N LYS A 45 11.95 14.36 -9.54
CA LYS A 45 12.13 14.97 -10.86
C LYS A 45 11.11 14.43 -11.87
N LEU A 46 10.93 13.11 -11.91
CA LEU A 46 9.94 12.47 -12.78
C LEU A 46 8.52 12.93 -12.48
N ALA A 47 8.14 12.96 -11.19
CA ALA A 47 6.83 13.44 -10.76
C ALA A 47 6.56 14.89 -11.20
N ASN A 48 7.57 15.76 -11.14
CA ASN A 48 7.48 17.12 -11.66
C ASN A 48 7.30 17.15 -13.20
N MET A 49 8.10 16.38 -13.92
CA MET A 49 8.04 16.33 -15.41
C MET A 49 6.70 15.77 -15.92
N THR A 50 6.10 14.84 -15.17
CA THR A 50 4.82 14.20 -15.51
C THR A 50 3.60 14.87 -14.87
N HIS A 51 3.79 16.03 -14.21
CA HIS A 51 2.74 16.75 -13.49
C HIS A 51 2.03 15.94 -12.41
N LEU A 52 2.72 14.98 -11.79
CA LEU A 52 2.23 14.17 -10.67
C LEU A 52 2.49 14.81 -9.30
N ASN A 53 3.00 16.03 -9.23
CA ASN A 53 3.22 16.80 -8.01
C ASN A 53 1.91 17.39 -7.45
N ASN A 54 0.90 16.56 -7.30
CA ASN A 54 -0.43 16.89 -6.78
C ASN A 54 -1.02 15.72 -5.99
N PRO A 55 -2.11 15.92 -5.21
CA PRO A 55 -2.67 14.83 -4.40
C PRO A 55 -3.11 13.58 -5.19
N PRO A 56 -3.75 13.65 -6.36
CA PRO A 56 -3.99 12.48 -7.20
C PRO A 56 -2.71 11.78 -7.67
N GLY A 57 -1.67 12.54 -8.03
CA GLY A 57 -0.36 11.99 -8.41
C GLY A 57 0.30 11.22 -7.27
N MET A 58 0.15 11.68 -6.01
CA MET A 58 0.62 10.95 -4.83
C MET A 58 -0.02 9.57 -4.70
N VAL A 59 -1.30 9.40 -5.09
CA VAL A 59 -1.96 8.08 -5.10
C VAL A 59 -1.24 7.12 -6.05
N LEU A 60 -0.85 7.59 -7.24
CA LEU A 60 -0.10 6.78 -8.21
C LEU A 60 1.30 6.42 -7.72
N LEU A 61 2.00 7.38 -7.08
CA LEU A 61 3.32 7.13 -6.52
C LEU A 61 3.27 6.11 -5.38
N TYR A 62 2.31 6.24 -4.46
CA TYR A 62 2.11 5.26 -3.39
C TYR A 62 1.65 3.90 -3.93
N LEU A 63 0.87 3.85 -5.01
CA LEU A 63 0.55 2.59 -5.68
C LEU A 63 1.83 1.91 -6.18
N GLY A 64 2.76 2.66 -6.78
CA GLY A 64 4.04 2.14 -7.21
C GLY A 64 4.84 1.53 -6.06
N PHE A 65 5.11 2.31 -5.01
CA PHE A 65 5.94 1.87 -3.87
C PHE A 65 5.26 0.79 -3.01
N GLY A 66 3.94 0.86 -2.82
CA GLY A 66 3.18 -0.12 -2.04
C GLY A 66 2.90 -1.42 -2.78
N SER A 67 3.12 -1.46 -4.10
CA SER A 67 2.75 -2.62 -4.92
C SER A 67 3.61 -3.86 -4.65
N GLY A 68 4.91 -3.70 -4.43
CA GLY A 68 5.83 -4.83 -4.23
C GLY A 68 5.39 -5.76 -3.11
N LEU A 69 5.32 -5.25 -1.89
CA LEU A 69 4.88 -5.99 -0.72
C LEU A 69 3.45 -6.52 -0.88
N SER A 70 2.54 -5.69 -1.40
CA SER A 70 1.14 -6.06 -1.55
C SER A 70 0.94 -7.22 -2.52
N VAL A 71 1.59 -7.17 -3.70
CA VAL A 71 1.56 -8.26 -4.69
C VAL A 71 2.18 -9.53 -4.10
N PHE A 72 3.31 -9.43 -3.42
CA PHE A 72 3.95 -10.57 -2.76
C PHE A 72 3.00 -11.25 -1.77
N MET A 73 2.36 -10.49 -0.89
CA MET A 73 1.41 -11.03 0.11
C MET A 73 0.19 -11.68 -0.55
N PHE A 74 -0.42 -11.00 -1.54
CA PHE A 74 -1.56 -11.56 -2.25
C PHE A 74 -1.19 -12.82 -3.04
N CYS A 75 -0.06 -12.85 -3.74
CA CYS A 75 0.40 -14.05 -4.44
C CYS A 75 0.61 -15.22 -3.48
N GLY A 76 1.19 -14.95 -2.30
CA GLY A 76 1.38 -15.98 -1.28
C GLY A 76 0.07 -16.61 -0.83
N PHE A 77 -0.96 -15.79 -0.59
CA PHE A 77 -2.26 -16.29 -0.15
C PHE A 77 -3.06 -16.93 -1.30
N ILE A 78 -3.09 -16.35 -2.50
CA ILE A 78 -3.82 -16.89 -3.66
C ILE A 78 -3.33 -18.30 -4.01
N LYS A 79 -2.03 -18.60 -3.85
CA LYS A 79 -1.48 -19.95 -4.06
C LYS A 79 -2.09 -20.99 -3.13
N SER A 80 -2.62 -20.61 -1.98
CA SER A 80 -3.27 -21.52 -1.04
C SER A 80 -4.76 -21.75 -1.33
N ILE A 81 -5.36 -20.99 -2.24
CA ILE A 81 -6.76 -21.16 -2.66
C ILE A 81 -6.81 -22.29 -3.69
N PRO A 82 -7.56 -23.40 -3.43
CA PRO A 82 -7.75 -24.48 -4.40
C PRO A 82 -8.36 -23.96 -5.71
N LEU A 83 -7.85 -24.45 -6.84
CA LEU A 83 -8.36 -24.09 -8.16
C LEU A 83 -9.81 -24.55 -8.37
N ASP A 84 -10.20 -25.68 -7.77
CA ASP A 84 -11.54 -26.26 -7.88
C ASP A 84 -12.66 -25.27 -7.54
N ILE A 85 -12.39 -24.33 -6.62
CA ILE A 85 -13.37 -23.29 -6.23
C ILE A 85 -13.61 -22.31 -7.39
N GLU A 86 -12.57 -21.97 -8.12
CA GLU A 86 -12.63 -21.06 -9.27
C GLU A 86 -13.21 -21.77 -10.50
N GLU A 87 -12.84 -23.04 -10.69
CA GLU A 87 -13.38 -23.89 -11.76
C GLU A 87 -14.88 -24.10 -11.57
N ALA A 88 -15.36 -24.36 -10.35
CA ALA A 88 -16.78 -24.46 -10.05
C ALA A 88 -17.53 -23.17 -10.44
N ALA A 89 -16.99 -21.99 -10.07
CA ALA A 89 -17.60 -20.72 -10.46
C ALA A 89 -17.64 -20.52 -11.99
N MET A 90 -16.62 -21.00 -12.72
CA MET A 90 -16.59 -20.93 -14.18
C MET A 90 -17.61 -21.90 -14.82
N ILE A 91 -17.82 -23.08 -14.23
CA ILE A 91 -18.86 -24.03 -14.65
C ILE A 91 -20.25 -23.42 -14.46
N ASP A 92 -20.43 -22.64 -13.37
CA ASP A 92 -21.65 -21.87 -13.08
C ASP A 92 -21.84 -20.66 -14.01
N GLY A 93 -20.95 -20.46 -14.98
CA GLY A 93 -21.05 -19.41 -16.00
C GLY A 93 -20.38 -18.08 -15.64
N CYS A 94 -19.61 -18.01 -14.55
CA CYS A 94 -18.87 -16.80 -14.19
C CYS A 94 -17.70 -16.57 -15.16
N ASN A 95 -17.56 -15.33 -15.64
CA ASN A 95 -16.34 -14.93 -16.32
C ASN A 95 -15.19 -14.67 -15.31
N PRO A 96 -13.91 -14.55 -15.75
CA PRO A 96 -12.78 -14.39 -14.85
C PRO A 96 -12.88 -13.20 -13.89
N LEU A 97 -13.48 -12.08 -14.31
CA LEU A 97 -13.68 -10.92 -13.43
C LEU A 97 -14.76 -11.19 -12.39
N GLN A 98 -15.85 -11.85 -12.78
CA GLN A 98 -16.91 -12.27 -11.85
C GLN A 98 -16.37 -13.29 -10.85
N THR A 99 -15.56 -14.26 -11.29
CA THR A 99 -14.88 -15.22 -10.40
C THR A 99 -13.95 -14.49 -9.42
N PHE A 100 -13.16 -13.53 -9.92
CA PHE A 100 -12.29 -12.75 -9.03
C PHE A 100 -13.07 -11.97 -7.97
N PHE A 101 -14.05 -11.15 -8.37
CA PHE A 101 -14.77 -10.29 -7.43
C PHE A 101 -15.78 -11.05 -6.57
N GLY A 102 -16.44 -12.08 -7.14
CA GLY A 102 -17.50 -12.85 -6.45
C GLY A 102 -16.98 -13.96 -5.56
N VAL A 103 -15.83 -14.54 -5.88
CA VAL A 103 -15.30 -15.73 -5.18
C VAL A 103 -13.94 -15.43 -4.54
N VAL A 104 -12.96 -15.03 -5.33
CA VAL A 104 -11.57 -14.91 -4.86
C VAL A 104 -11.41 -13.72 -3.89
N MET A 105 -11.93 -12.53 -4.23
CA MET A 105 -11.78 -11.33 -3.42
C MET A 105 -12.41 -11.44 -2.02
N PRO A 106 -13.59 -12.05 -1.84
CA PRO A 106 -14.11 -12.36 -0.51
C PRO A 106 -13.21 -13.28 0.33
N ILE A 107 -12.59 -14.29 -0.29
CA ILE A 107 -11.64 -15.20 0.36
C ILE A 107 -10.35 -14.45 0.72
N LEU A 108 -9.91 -13.50 -0.12
CA LEU A 108 -8.74 -12.65 0.13
C LEU A 108 -8.95 -11.59 1.22
N LYS A 109 -10.16 -11.40 1.73
CA LYS A 109 -10.50 -10.34 2.67
C LYS A 109 -9.54 -10.23 3.86
N PRO A 110 -9.14 -11.31 4.56
CA PRO A 110 -8.19 -11.21 5.67
C PRO A 110 -6.83 -10.65 5.24
N THR A 111 -6.30 -11.15 4.12
CA THR A 111 -5.03 -10.65 3.55
C THR A 111 -5.17 -9.21 3.08
N ALA A 112 -6.28 -8.83 2.47
CA ALA A 112 -6.55 -7.46 2.03
C ALA A 112 -6.58 -6.49 3.21
N ILE A 113 -7.13 -6.88 4.35
CA ILE A 113 -7.13 -6.09 5.57
C ILE A 113 -5.70 -5.92 6.10
N THR A 114 -4.90 -6.98 6.12
CA THR A 114 -3.49 -6.91 6.54
C THR A 114 -2.68 -5.98 5.62
N VAL A 115 -2.84 -6.12 4.31
CA VAL A 115 -2.21 -5.23 3.32
C VAL A 115 -2.66 -3.78 3.51
N ALA A 116 -3.96 -3.56 3.80
CA ALA A 116 -4.50 -2.24 4.09
C ALA A 116 -3.84 -1.61 5.32
N ILE A 117 -3.72 -2.38 6.41
CA ILE A 117 -3.12 -1.92 7.66
C ILE A 117 -1.65 -1.52 7.44
N LEU A 118 -0.86 -2.40 6.81
CA LEU A 118 0.56 -2.14 6.57
C LEU A 118 0.77 -0.89 5.70
N ASN A 119 0.03 -0.77 4.59
CA ASN A 119 0.15 0.40 3.71
C ASN A 119 -0.37 1.68 4.39
N ALA A 120 -1.50 1.62 5.11
CA ALA A 120 -2.05 2.78 5.80
C ALA A 120 -1.08 3.31 6.87
N MET A 121 -0.48 2.44 7.68
CA MET A 121 0.50 2.82 8.70
C MET A 121 1.76 3.42 8.06
N TRP A 122 2.26 2.84 6.99
CA TRP A 122 3.41 3.35 6.28
C TRP A 122 3.13 4.71 5.65
N ILE A 123 2.05 4.86 4.88
CA ILE A 123 1.67 6.09 4.19
C ILE A 123 1.37 7.22 5.19
N TRP A 124 0.69 6.90 6.31
CA TRP A 124 0.37 7.90 7.33
C TRP A 124 1.60 8.52 7.97
N ASN A 125 2.65 7.72 8.19
CA ASN A 125 3.89 8.17 8.83
C ASN A 125 4.93 8.68 7.82
N ASP A 126 4.66 8.61 6.51
CA ASP A 126 5.62 9.02 5.51
C ASP A 126 5.77 10.55 5.45
N TYR A 127 7.01 10.97 5.64
CA TYR A 127 7.42 12.37 5.51
C TYR A 127 8.11 12.63 4.18
N LEU A 128 9.01 11.73 3.76
CA LEU A 128 10.04 12.05 2.77
C LEU A 128 9.46 12.14 1.36
N LEU A 129 8.62 11.20 0.94
CA LEU A 129 8.02 11.22 -0.39
C LEU A 129 7.07 12.42 -0.56
N PRO A 130 6.11 12.70 0.37
CA PRO A 130 5.28 13.90 0.26
C PRO A 130 6.09 15.20 0.31
N TYR A 131 7.13 15.28 1.12
CA TYR A 131 7.99 16.46 1.19
C TYR A 131 8.64 16.76 -0.16
N LEU A 132 9.25 15.75 -0.80
CA LEU A 132 9.97 15.91 -2.04
C LEU A 132 9.06 16.16 -3.25
N VAL A 133 7.87 15.59 -3.27
CA VAL A 133 6.97 15.65 -4.43
C VAL A 133 6.03 16.84 -4.36
N ILE A 134 5.30 17.02 -3.26
CA ILE A 134 4.30 18.08 -3.12
C ILE A 134 4.70 19.16 -2.12
N GLY A 135 5.51 18.82 -1.12
CA GLY A 135 5.86 19.72 -0.03
C GLY A 135 6.67 20.94 -0.46
N LEU A 136 7.56 20.79 -1.43
CA LEU A 136 8.40 21.87 -1.95
C LEU A 136 7.74 22.67 -3.09
N SER A 137 6.89 22.02 -3.89
CA SER A 137 6.39 22.57 -5.15
C SER A 137 4.95 23.08 -5.10
N THR A 138 4.21 22.76 -4.03
CA THR A 138 2.79 23.09 -3.92
C THR A 138 2.40 23.58 -2.52
N ASN A 139 1.15 24.06 -2.37
CA ASN A 139 0.57 24.42 -1.07
C ASN A 139 0.05 23.22 -0.27
N TYR A 140 0.05 22.03 -0.86
CA TYR A 140 -0.39 20.81 -0.17
C TYR A 140 0.70 20.28 0.76
N LYS A 141 0.34 20.01 2.01
CA LYS A 141 1.24 19.48 3.03
C LYS A 141 0.58 18.30 3.73
N THR A 142 1.32 17.23 3.98
CA THR A 142 0.88 16.17 4.89
C THR A 142 1.22 16.54 6.34
N ILE A 143 0.59 15.88 7.29
CA ILE A 143 0.83 16.15 8.73
C ILE A 143 2.31 15.99 9.09
N PRO A 144 3.03 14.92 8.71
CA PRO A 144 4.46 14.80 8.98
C PRO A 144 5.29 15.96 8.40
N VAL A 145 4.91 16.46 7.22
CA VAL A 145 5.59 17.62 6.60
C VAL A 145 5.33 18.88 7.39
N VAL A 146 4.09 19.13 7.84
CA VAL A 146 3.77 20.32 8.66
C VAL A 146 4.50 20.28 10.01
N VAL A 147 4.53 19.12 10.67
CA VAL A 147 5.29 18.95 11.92
C VAL A 147 6.75 19.37 11.75
N GLN A 148 7.39 18.96 10.65
CA GLN A 148 8.77 19.32 10.37
C GLN A 148 8.97 20.83 10.16
N TYR A 149 8.02 21.52 9.54
CA TYR A 149 8.07 22.98 9.42
C TYR A 149 7.98 23.69 10.78
N LEU A 150 7.17 23.18 11.72
CA LEU A 150 7.02 23.73 13.06
C LEU A 150 8.25 23.49 13.97
N VAL A 151 9.03 22.44 13.69
CA VAL A 151 10.30 22.17 14.42
C VAL A 151 11.38 23.19 14.12
N GLY A 152 11.25 23.95 13.03
CA GLY A 152 12.07 25.13 12.83
C GLY A 152 13.31 24.99 11.95
N SER A 153 13.15 24.41 10.78
CA SER A 153 14.16 24.59 9.71
C SER A 153 14.27 26.04 9.22
N TYR A 154 13.35 26.92 9.63
CA TYR A 154 13.27 28.32 9.20
C TYR A 154 13.21 29.34 10.37
N GLY A 155 13.67 28.96 11.55
CA GLY A 155 13.86 29.91 12.67
C GLY A 155 12.66 30.19 13.56
N ALA A 156 11.45 29.77 13.20
CA ALA A 156 10.25 29.90 14.05
C ALA A 156 9.94 28.57 14.72
N LYS A 157 10.28 28.43 16.00
CA LYS A 157 9.95 27.25 16.80
C LYS A 157 8.63 27.50 17.53
N ASP A 158 7.53 27.06 16.96
CA ASP A 158 6.25 26.98 17.68
C ASP A 158 6.07 25.57 18.25
N LEU A 159 6.71 25.33 19.40
CA LEU A 159 6.63 24.05 20.09
C LEU A 159 5.21 23.73 20.58
N GLY A 160 4.41 24.77 20.90
CA GLY A 160 3.02 24.59 21.32
C GLY A 160 2.16 24.04 20.18
N ALA A 161 2.20 24.68 19.00
CA ALA A 161 1.48 24.22 17.82
C ALA A 161 1.97 22.83 17.35
N MET A 162 3.28 22.57 17.42
CA MET A 162 3.85 21.27 17.09
C MET A 162 3.30 20.17 18.01
N MET A 163 3.31 20.37 19.33
CA MET A 163 2.77 19.39 20.28
C MET A 163 1.28 19.16 20.09
N ALA A 164 0.50 20.21 19.85
CA ALA A 164 -0.91 20.08 19.55
C ALA A 164 -1.15 19.26 18.27
N LEU A 165 -0.38 19.54 17.21
CA LEU A 165 -0.50 18.79 15.96
C LEU A 165 -0.08 17.32 16.12
N LEU A 166 0.96 17.01 16.90
CA LEU A 166 1.36 15.64 17.21
C LEU A 166 0.25 14.89 17.94
N VAL A 167 -0.37 15.49 18.96
CA VAL A 167 -1.52 14.89 19.66
C VAL A 167 -2.66 14.63 18.70
N LEU A 168 -3.02 15.60 17.86
CA LEU A 168 -4.08 15.44 16.85
C LEU A 168 -3.75 14.36 15.82
N SER A 169 -2.48 14.21 15.45
CA SER A 169 -2.03 13.22 14.46
C SER A 169 -2.11 11.78 14.97
N VAL A 170 -2.06 11.58 16.28
CA VAL A 170 -2.16 10.25 16.90
C VAL A 170 -3.62 9.75 16.94
N ILE A 171 -4.61 10.65 17.00
CA ILE A 171 -6.04 10.29 17.10
C ILE A 171 -6.48 9.37 15.93
N PRO A 172 -6.25 9.70 14.65
CA PRO A 172 -6.62 8.80 13.55
C PRO A 172 -5.94 7.43 13.62
N ILE A 173 -4.70 7.38 14.10
CA ILE A 173 -3.96 6.11 14.26
C ILE A 173 -4.63 5.25 15.34
N ILE A 174 -4.99 5.85 16.47
CA ILE A 174 -5.69 5.14 17.55
C ILE A 174 -7.04 4.60 17.05
N VAL A 175 -7.85 5.45 16.38
CA VAL A 175 -9.14 5.03 15.83
C VAL A 175 -8.94 3.89 14.83
N PHE A 176 -7.98 4.02 13.93
CA PHE A 176 -7.66 2.99 12.96
C PHE A 176 -7.23 1.68 13.63
N TYR A 177 -6.35 1.76 14.64
CA TYR A 177 -5.93 0.58 15.41
C TYR A 177 -7.11 -0.11 16.10
N LEU A 178 -7.93 0.65 16.83
CA LEU A 178 -9.09 0.10 17.54
C LEU A 178 -10.10 -0.58 16.61
N THR A 179 -10.25 -0.08 15.39
CA THR A 179 -11.12 -0.69 14.37
C THR A 179 -10.51 -1.93 13.72
N CYS A 180 -9.19 -1.96 13.57
CA CYS A 180 -8.47 -3.02 12.86
C CYS A 180 -7.86 -4.08 13.78
N GLN A 181 -7.73 -3.85 15.08
CA GLN A 181 -7.04 -4.76 16.03
C GLN A 181 -7.53 -6.20 15.96
N LYS A 182 -8.83 -6.41 15.79
CA LYS A 182 -9.43 -7.76 15.66
C LYS A 182 -8.79 -8.53 14.49
N TYR A 183 -8.65 -7.87 13.35
CA TYR A 183 -8.11 -8.48 12.14
C TYR A 183 -6.59 -8.67 12.20
N ILE A 184 -5.88 -7.81 12.96
CA ILE A 184 -4.44 -7.96 13.21
C ILE A 184 -4.20 -9.25 13.99
N ILE A 185 -4.97 -9.46 15.06
CA ILE A 185 -4.86 -10.66 15.92
C ILE A 185 -5.19 -11.91 15.11
N GLU A 186 -6.29 -11.93 14.37
CA GLU A 186 -6.70 -13.05 13.52
C GLU A 186 -5.62 -13.38 12.45
N GLY A 187 -5.01 -12.37 11.82
CA GLY A 187 -3.95 -12.54 10.83
C GLY A 187 -2.66 -13.12 11.41
N VAL A 188 -2.26 -12.69 12.60
CA VAL A 188 -1.07 -13.21 13.31
C VAL A 188 -1.29 -14.66 13.75
N VAL A 189 -2.45 -14.98 14.30
CA VAL A 189 -2.80 -16.34 14.74
C VAL A 189 -2.85 -17.30 13.54
N ALA A 190 -3.45 -16.90 12.43
CA ALA A 190 -3.49 -17.72 11.21
C ALA A 190 -2.10 -18.00 10.62
N GLY A 191 -1.15 -17.06 10.78
CA GLY A 191 0.25 -17.24 10.38
C GLY A 191 1.04 -18.19 11.32
N ALA A 192 0.75 -18.13 12.61
CA ALA A 192 1.46 -18.93 13.63
C ALA A 192 1.04 -20.41 13.66
N VAL A 193 -0.18 -20.74 13.21
CA VAL A 193 -0.70 -22.13 13.19
C VAL A 193 -0.23 -22.94 11.98
N LYS A 194 0.43 -22.30 11.00
CA LYS A 194 1.00 -22.97 9.80
C LYS A 194 2.50 -23.33 9.93
N GLY A 195 3.09 -23.18 11.12
CA GLY A 195 4.45 -23.62 11.44
C GLY A 195 4.53 -25.02 12.01
#